data_8462da34d756a7550ac25f3bae63f5d7
#
_entry.id   8462da34d756a7550ac25f3bae63f5d7
#
_cell.length_a   1.000
_cell.length_b   1.000
_cell.length_c   1.000
_cell.angle_alpha   90.00
_cell.angle_beta   90.00
_cell.angle_gamma   90.00
#
_symmetry.space_group_name_H-M   'P 1'
#
loop_
_entity.id
_entity.type
_entity.pdbx_description
1 polymer ?
#
loop_
_entity_poly.entity_id
_entity_poly.type
_entity_poly.pdbx_seq_one_letter_code
_entity_poly.pdbx_strand_id
1 'polypeptide(L)'
;VPAAEEAKQDNSSLFVKDGHDWVRIDIDQILFLRSDGNLLFIHQFDQKVVTRMTMQHFLSLLPSSQFMRTHKSYAVVVSAIRKIERDQLILTNGQKIPLARSFRSAITQYLLEIDPLSGELS
;
A
#
# COMPACT_ATOMS: atom_id res chain seq x y z
N VAL A 1 -18.33 17.02 -15.70
CA VAL A 1 -17.34 17.92 -15.18
C VAL A 1 -15.96 17.44 -15.56
N PRO A 2 -15.22 18.27 -16.29
CA PRO A 2 -13.89 17.84 -16.72
C PRO A 2 -12.97 17.47 -15.57
N ALA A 3 -13.08 18.17 -14.46
CA ALA A 3 -12.22 17.86 -13.32
C ALA A 3 -12.44 16.45 -12.82
N ALA A 4 -13.68 15.98 -12.81
CA ALA A 4 -13.96 14.63 -12.35
C ALA A 4 -13.36 13.61 -13.32
N GLU A 5 -13.44 13.90 -14.59
CA GLU A 5 -12.87 13.01 -15.58
C GLU A 5 -11.36 12.99 -15.52
N GLU A 6 -10.78 14.14 -15.29
CA GLU A 6 -9.34 14.19 -15.13
C GLU A 6 -8.87 13.43 -13.92
N ALA A 7 -9.64 13.48 -12.83
CA ALA A 7 -9.30 12.72 -11.65
C ALA A 7 -9.35 11.22 -11.91
N LYS A 8 -10.28 10.78 -12.76
CA LYS A 8 -10.35 9.36 -13.09
C LYS A 8 -9.18 8.93 -13.96
N GLN A 9 -8.75 9.79 -14.86
CA GLN A 9 -7.61 9.48 -15.71
C GLN A 9 -6.31 9.56 -14.93
N ASP A 10 -6.26 10.45 -13.96
CA ASP A 10 -5.10 10.59 -13.11
C ASP A 10 -5.28 9.70 -11.91
N ASN A 11 -4.59 8.58 -11.88
CA ASN A 11 -4.71 7.61 -10.81
C ASN A 11 -3.85 7.95 -9.61
N SER A 12 -3.42 9.20 -9.50
CA SER A 12 -2.51 9.60 -8.43
C SER A 12 -3.22 10.00 -7.14
N SER A 13 -4.53 10.17 -7.18
CA SER A 13 -5.23 10.58 -5.96
C SER A 13 -6.66 10.06 -5.97
N LEU A 14 -7.23 10.02 -4.76
CA LEU A 14 -8.64 9.68 -4.58
C LEU A 14 -9.10 10.30 -3.27
N PHE A 15 -10.41 10.29 -3.05
CA PHE A 15 -11.00 10.84 -1.83
C PHE A 15 -11.58 9.71 -0.99
N VAL A 16 -11.37 9.79 0.32
CA VAL A 16 -11.98 8.88 1.27
C VAL A 16 -12.70 9.68 2.33
N LYS A 17 -13.65 9.03 2.98
CA LYS A 17 -14.45 9.69 4.00
C LYS A 17 -13.81 9.48 5.37
N ASP A 18 -13.56 10.58 6.06
CA ASP A 18 -13.01 10.58 7.41
C ASP A 18 -14.03 11.31 8.29
N GLY A 19 -14.90 10.55 8.96
CA GLY A 19 -16.00 11.15 9.67
C GLY A 19 -16.98 11.77 8.71
N HIS A 20 -17.16 13.08 8.80
CA HIS A 20 -18.04 13.82 7.90
C HIS A 20 -17.29 14.50 6.76
N ASP A 21 -15.98 14.39 6.76
CA ASP A 21 -15.16 15.09 5.78
C ASP A 21 -14.71 14.16 4.68
N TRP A 22 -14.49 14.74 3.51
CA TRP A 22 -13.83 14.03 2.41
C TRP A 22 -12.37 14.48 2.39
N VAL A 23 -11.46 13.51 2.47
CA VAL A 23 -10.04 13.80 2.54
C VAL A 23 -9.38 13.24 1.30
N ARG A 24 -8.57 14.05 0.66
CA ARG A 24 -7.82 13.63 -0.50
C ARG A 24 -6.60 12.80 -0.09
N ILE A 25 -6.44 11.68 -0.76
CA ILE A 25 -5.30 10.80 -0.56
C ILE A 25 -4.49 10.81 -1.84
N ASP A 26 -3.24 11.22 -1.76
CA ASP A 26 -2.33 11.12 -2.89
C ASP A 26 -1.67 9.75 -2.83
N ILE A 27 -1.91 8.95 -3.86
CA ILE A 27 -1.48 7.55 -3.85
C ILE A 27 0.02 7.43 -3.71
N ASP A 28 0.77 8.32 -4.36
CA ASP A 28 2.22 8.26 -4.29
C ASP A 28 2.76 8.75 -2.94
N GLN A 29 1.91 9.27 -2.08
CA GLN A 29 2.31 9.64 -0.73
C GLN A 29 2.01 8.55 0.29
N ILE A 30 1.32 7.50 -0.10
CA ILE A 30 0.98 6.42 0.81
C ILE A 30 2.23 5.57 1.07
N LEU A 31 2.48 5.29 2.35
CA LEU A 31 3.55 4.38 2.73
C LEU A 31 3.02 2.97 2.92
N PHE A 32 1.97 2.85 3.71
CA PHE A 32 1.38 1.55 3.96
C PHE A 32 -0.04 1.72 4.49
N LEU A 33 -0.76 0.62 4.51
CA LEU A 33 -2.13 0.55 4.99
C LEU A 33 -2.19 -0.45 6.13
N ARG A 34 -3.01 -0.15 7.12
CA ARG A 34 -3.25 -1.06 8.24
C ARG A 34 -4.73 -1.11 8.52
N SER A 35 -5.26 -2.31 8.68
CA SER A 35 -6.66 -2.49 9.00
C SER A 35 -6.80 -2.92 10.46
N ASP A 36 -7.87 -2.44 11.10
CA ASP A 36 -8.17 -2.78 12.47
C ASP A 36 -9.68 -2.77 12.62
N GLY A 37 -10.28 -3.98 12.68
CA GLY A 37 -11.72 -4.08 12.66
C GLY A 37 -12.28 -3.58 11.35
N ASN A 38 -13.21 -2.63 11.43
CA ASN A 38 -13.81 -2.05 10.24
C ASN A 38 -13.18 -0.69 9.88
N LEU A 39 -12.02 -0.40 10.46
CA LEU A 39 -11.30 0.83 10.17
C LEU A 39 -10.06 0.54 9.35
N LEU A 40 -9.76 1.45 8.45
CA LEU A 40 -8.56 1.39 7.64
C LEU A 40 -7.72 2.63 7.93
N PHE A 41 -6.47 2.39 8.28
CA PHE A 41 -5.52 3.45 8.56
C PHE A 41 -4.61 3.61 7.36
N ILE A 42 -4.67 4.77 6.72
CA ILE A 42 -3.87 5.07 5.53
C ILE A 42 -2.72 5.95 5.98
N HIS A 43 -1.53 5.34 6.04
CA HIS A 43 -0.33 6.05 6.50
C HIS A 43 0.38 6.67 5.32
N GLN A 44 0.50 7.98 5.34
CA GLN A 44 1.22 8.74 4.34
C GLN A 44 2.50 9.30 4.94
N PHE A 45 3.30 9.96 4.11
CA PHE A 45 4.57 10.49 4.59
C PHE A 45 4.38 11.48 5.73
N ASP A 46 3.38 12.32 5.66
CA ASP A 46 3.22 13.40 6.60
C ASP A 46 1.94 13.32 7.42
N GLN A 47 1.10 12.33 7.19
CA GLN A 47 -0.15 12.27 7.92
C GLN A 47 -0.74 10.89 7.86
N LYS A 48 -1.72 10.65 8.71
CA LYS A 48 -2.47 9.42 8.75
C LYS A 48 -3.95 9.76 8.62
N VAL A 49 -4.64 9.03 7.76
CA VAL A 49 -6.07 9.20 7.56
C VAL A 49 -6.75 7.91 7.95
N VAL A 50 -7.86 8.02 8.67
CA VAL A 50 -8.63 6.87 9.12
C VAL A 50 -9.98 6.89 8.43
N THR A 51 -10.36 5.78 7.81
CA THR A 51 -11.64 5.69 7.14
C THR A 51 -12.28 4.34 7.44
N ARG A 52 -13.60 4.29 7.34
CA ARG A 52 -14.35 3.05 7.58
C ARG A 52 -14.47 2.31 6.27
N MET A 53 -13.57 1.38 6.05
CA MET A 53 -13.48 0.68 4.79
C MET A 53 -12.61 -0.56 4.97
N THR A 54 -12.89 -1.62 4.23
CA THR A 54 -12.01 -2.79 4.27
C THR A 54 -10.76 -2.54 3.45
N MET A 55 -9.69 -3.21 3.83
CA MET A 55 -8.45 -3.10 3.06
C MET A 55 -8.64 -3.62 1.64
N GLN A 56 -9.38 -4.72 1.51
CA GLN A 56 -9.61 -5.29 0.19
C GLN A 56 -10.33 -4.31 -0.73
N HIS A 57 -11.33 -3.62 -0.19
CA HIS A 57 -12.06 -2.65 -1.00
C HIS A 57 -11.16 -1.49 -1.40
N PHE A 58 -10.39 -0.96 -0.46
CA PHE A 58 -9.50 0.15 -0.76
C PHE A 58 -8.46 -0.25 -1.81
N LEU A 59 -7.89 -1.44 -1.67
CA LEU A 59 -6.90 -1.90 -2.64
C LEU A 59 -7.49 -2.05 -4.02
N SER A 60 -8.78 -2.34 -4.13
CA SER A 60 -9.41 -2.46 -5.43
C SER A 60 -9.51 -1.13 -6.16
N LEU A 61 -9.38 -0.02 -5.44
CA LEU A 61 -9.41 1.32 -6.03
C LEU A 61 -8.04 1.80 -6.46
N LEU A 62 -6.99 1.04 -6.18
CA LEU A 62 -5.62 1.46 -6.41
C LEU A 62 -4.99 0.62 -7.51
N PRO A 63 -3.93 1.14 -8.15
CA PRO A 63 -3.18 0.35 -9.13
C PRO A 63 -2.58 -0.87 -8.44
N SER A 64 -2.96 -2.06 -8.90
CA SER A 64 -2.57 -3.29 -8.23
C SER A 64 -1.06 -3.53 -8.28
N SER A 65 -0.38 -2.97 -9.27
CA SER A 65 1.06 -3.17 -9.42
C SER A 65 1.87 -2.37 -8.40
N GLN A 66 1.25 -1.42 -7.71
CA GLN A 66 1.97 -0.55 -6.79
C GLN A 66 1.83 -0.94 -5.34
N PHE A 67 0.92 -1.87 -5.04
CA PHE A 67 0.62 -2.24 -3.66
C PHE A 67 0.73 -3.72 -3.47
N MET A 68 1.14 -4.14 -2.28
CA MET A 68 1.34 -5.55 -1.98
C MET A 68 0.90 -5.84 -0.55
N ARG A 69 0.06 -6.88 -0.40
CA ARG A 69 -0.32 -7.37 0.91
C ARG A 69 0.87 -8.07 1.55
N THR A 70 1.15 -7.75 2.79
CA THR A 70 2.23 -8.39 3.54
C THR A 70 1.70 -9.13 4.75
N HIS A 71 0.46 -8.87 5.11
CA HIS A 71 -0.14 -9.44 6.30
C HIS A 71 -1.63 -9.26 6.13
N LYS A 72 -2.44 -10.06 6.81
CA LYS A 72 -3.89 -9.89 6.67
C LYS A 72 -4.34 -8.49 7.04
N SER A 73 -3.57 -7.80 7.86
CA SER A 73 -3.91 -6.46 8.31
C SER A 73 -2.99 -5.38 7.78
N TYR A 74 -2.07 -5.71 6.87
CA TYR A 74 -1.12 -4.74 6.35
C TYR A 74 -0.94 -4.87 4.85
N ALA A 75 -0.77 -3.74 4.20
CA ALA A 75 -0.36 -3.67 2.81
C ALA A 75 0.61 -2.50 2.67
N VAL A 76 1.55 -2.61 1.74
CA VAL A 76 2.57 -1.57 1.58
C VAL A 76 2.59 -1.11 0.13
N VAL A 77 3.07 0.11 -0.06
CA VAL A 77 3.41 0.61 -1.38
C VAL A 77 4.78 0.05 -1.74
N VAL A 78 4.86 -0.62 -2.87
CA VAL A 78 6.09 -1.32 -3.24
C VAL A 78 7.27 -0.35 -3.33
N SER A 79 7.04 0.84 -3.85
CA SER A 79 8.12 1.82 -4.00
C SER A 79 8.63 2.35 -2.67
N ALA A 80 7.90 2.15 -1.58
CA ALA A 80 8.34 2.58 -0.27
C ALA A 80 9.14 1.52 0.47
N ILE A 81 9.29 0.34 -0.10
CA ILE A 81 10.03 -0.74 0.54
C ILE A 81 11.52 -0.48 0.38
N ARG A 82 12.21 -0.43 1.49
CA ARG A 82 13.65 -0.23 1.48
C ARG A 82 14.40 -1.53 1.67
N LYS A 83 13.84 -2.44 2.48
CA LYS A 83 14.50 -3.69 2.77
C LYS A 83 13.45 -4.75 3.08
N ILE A 84 13.68 -5.95 2.62
CA ILE A 84 12.79 -7.07 2.88
C ILE A 84 13.55 -8.08 3.72
N GLU A 85 13.06 -8.32 4.92
CA GLU A 85 13.63 -9.31 5.81
C GLU A 85 12.70 -10.51 5.88
N ARG A 86 13.09 -11.50 6.68
CA ARG A 86 12.36 -12.76 6.69
C ARG A 86 10.93 -12.61 7.15
N ASP A 87 10.70 -11.79 8.17
CA ASP A 87 9.39 -11.68 8.78
C ASP A 87 8.91 -10.24 8.86
N GLN A 88 9.60 -9.32 8.19
CA GLN A 88 9.19 -7.93 8.20
C GLN A 88 9.79 -7.19 7.01
N LEU A 89 9.19 -6.05 6.70
CA LEU A 89 9.70 -5.13 5.71
C LEU A 89 10.10 -3.85 6.42
N ILE A 90 11.11 -3.17 5.88
CA ILE A 90 11.51 -1.87 6.39
C ILE A 90 11.25 -0.86 5.27
N LEU A 91 10.48 0.15 5.60
CA LEU A 91 10.12 1.18 4.65
C LEU A 91 11.16 2.30 4.64
N THR A 92 11.03 3.19 3.65
CA THR A 92 12.01 4.27 3.48
C THR A 92 12.07 5.21 4.68
N ASN A 93 10.98 5.29 5.47
CA ASN A 93 10.99 6.11 6.66
C ASN A 93 11.45 5.35 7.91
N GLY A 94 11.91 4.11 7.75
CA GLY A 94 12.37 3.31 8.87
C GLY A 94 11.29 2.48 9.53
N GLN A 95 10.05 2.62 9.12
CA GLN A 95 8.96 1.88 9.72
C GLN A 95 9.06 0.40 9.39
N LYS A 96 8.75 -0.45 10.36
CA LYS A 96 8.78 -1.89 10.19
C LYS A 96 7.36 -2.41 10.01
N ILE A 97 7.15 -3.21 8.98
CA ILE A 97 5.85 -3.75 8.63
C ILE A 97 5.95 -5.27 8.69
N PRO A 98 5.04 -5.95 9.38
CA PRO A 98 5.11 -7.40 9.46
C PRO A 98 4.89 -8.06 8.11
N LEU A 99 5.61 -9.14 7.88
CA LEU A 99 5.48 -9.96 6.69
C LEU A 99 5.08 -11.36 7.12
N ALA A 100 3.81 -11.69 6.97
CA ALA A 100 3.32 -12.99 7.36
C ALA A 100 3.79 -14.05 6.38
N ARG A 101 3.95 -15.27 6.92
CA ARG A 101 4.45 -16.37 6.12
C ARG A 101 3.61 -16.62 4.89
N SER A 102 2.30 -16.49 5.02
CA SER A 102 1.39 -16.77 3.91
C SER A 102 1.52 -15.77 2.76
N PHE A 103 2.13 -14.62 3.01
CA PHE A 103 2.30 -13.60 1.97
C PHE A 103 3.72 -13.53 1.45
N ARG A 104 4.63 -14.36 1.99
CA ARG A 104 6.04 -14.28 1.62
C ARG A 104 6.28 -14.69 0.18
N SER A 105 5.55 -15.70 -0.29
CA SER A 105 5.77 -16.17 -1.65
C SER A 105 5.38 -15.13 -2.69
N ALA A 106 4.35 -14.34 -2.41
CA ALA A 106 3.96 -13.30 -3.36
C ALA A 106 5.05 -12.25 -3.50
N ILE A 107 5.70 -11.90 -2.38
CA ILE A 107 6.78 -10.92 -2.43
C ILE A 107 7.99 -11.50 -3.17
N THR A 108 8.32 -12.76 -2.90
CA THR A 108 9.43 -13.41 -3.60
C THR A 108 9.17 -13.42 -5.08
N GLN A 109 7.96 -13.76 -5.49
CA GLN A 109 7.64 -13.80 -6.90
C GLN A 109 7.73 -12.42 -7.53
N TYR A 110 7.27 -11.40 -6.83
CA TYR A 110 7.37 -10.04 -7.33
C TYR A 110 8.84 -9.66 -7.58
N LEU A 111 9.71 -10.01 -6.65
CA LEU A 111 11.12 -9.66 -6.79
C LEU A 111 11.74 -10.38 -7.99
N LEU A 112 11.35 -11.61 -8.23
CA LEU A 112 11.88 -12.33 -9.37
C LEU A 112 11.38 -11.76 -10.69
N GLU A 113 10.19 -11.18 -10.70
CA GLU A 113 9.66 -10.58 -11.92
C GLU A 113 10.37 -9.29 -12.29
N ILE A 114 10.75 -8.50 -11.28
CA ILE A 114 11.40 -7.22 -11.56
C ILE A 114 12.91 -7.37 -11.74
N ASP A 115 13.50 -8.46 -11.21
CA ASP A 115 14.93 -8.68 -11.33
C ASP A 115 15.20 -10.18 -11.27
N PRO A 116 14.96 -10.89 -12.38
CA PRO A 116 15.17 -12.34 -12.38
C PRO A 116 16.60 -12.74 -12.07
N LEU A 117 17.57 -11.92 -12.44
CA LEU A 117 18.97 -12.26 -12.19
C LEU A 117 19.32 -12.20 -10.72
N SER A 118 18.61 -11.39 -9.96
CA SER A 118 18.86 -11.26 -8.53
C SER A 118 18.64 -12.61 -7.84
N GLY A 119 17.62 -13.35 -8.25
CA GLY A 119 17.36 -14.65 -7.66
C GLY A 119 18.44 -15.67 -7.98
N GLU A 120 19.05 -15.55 -9.15
CA GLU A 120 20.10 -16.47 -9.53
C GLU A 120 21.39 -16.19 -8.79
N LEU A 121 21.66 -14.93 -8.55
CA LEU A 121 22.91 -14.54 -7.90
C LEU A 121 22.90 -14.80 -6.39
N SER A 122 21.75 -14.90 -5.81
CA SER A 122 21.67 -15.17 -4.38
C SER A 122 21.56 -16.65 -4.10
#